data_08703b3bb5d6969af6428cd79930e83c
#
_entry.id   08703b3bb5d6969af6428cd79930e83c
#
_cell.length_a   1.000
_cell.length_b   1.000
_cell.length_c   1.000
_cell.angle_alpha   90.00
_cell.angle_beta   90.00
_cell.angle_gamma   90.00
#
_symmetry.space_group_name_H-M   'P 1'
#
loop_
_entity.id
_entity.type
_entity.pdbx_description
1 polymer ?
#
loop_
_entity_poly.entity_id
_entity_poly.type
_entity_poly.pdbx_seq_one_letter_code
_entity_poly.pdbx_strand_id
1 'polypeptide(L)'
;EKPYLWPWAELGPLLDTAVAETDMDNAERRVLILENSAYKESPRSGTTLNMVVNLQVLMPGESARPHRHRLNALRFIIEGDGTAVTTVDGIPCPMVAGDFVLTPGWCWHNASARRVT
;
A
#
# COMPACT_ATOMS: atom_id res chain seq x y z
N GLU A 1 -0.38 -20.93 11.68
CA GLU A 1 -1.07 -19.97 10.79
C GLU A 1 -2.55 -20.35 10.67
N LYS A 2 -3.41 -19.34 10.63
CA LYS A 2 -4.86 -19.55 10.49
C LYS A 2 -5.35 -18.94 9.17
N PRO A 3 -6.10 -19.72 8.37
CA PRO A 3 -6.63 -19.19 7.12
C PRO A 3 -7.68 -18.11 7.37
N TYR A 4 -7.71 -17.12 6.50
CA TYR A 4 -8.69 -16.06 6.51
C TYR A 4 -8.97 -15.56 5.08
N LEU A 5 -10.20 -15.20 4.79
CA LEU A 5 -10.60 -14.65 3.52
C LEU A 5 -11.02 -13.19 3.68
N TRP A 6 -10.47 -12.32 2.86
CA TRP A 6 -10.92 -10.94 2.68
C TRP A 6 -11.60 -10.83 1.32
N PRO A 7 -12.94 -10.94 1.23
CA PRO A 7 -13.63 -10.86 -0.06
C PRO A 7 -13.44 -9.49 -0.71
N TRP A 8 -13.09 -9.46 -1.98
CA TRP A 8 -12.92 -8.20 -2.72
C TRP A 8 -14.20 -7.36 -2.74
N ALA A 9 -15.39 -8.03 -2.77
CA ALA A 9 -16.68 -7.35 -2.67
C ALA A 9 -16.86 -6.52 -1.39
N GLU A 10 -16.14 -6.87 -0.31
CA GLU A 10 -16.12 -6.12 0.95
C GLU A 10 -15.01 -5.08 0.98
N LEU A 11 -13.84 -5.44 0.44
CA LEU A 11 -12.67 -4.55 0.43
C LEU A 11 -12.84 -3.34 -0.48
N GLY A 12 -13.45 -3.51 -1.65
CA GLY A 12 -13.67 -2.42 -2.60
C GLY A 12 -14.41 -1.22 -2.00
N PRO A 13 -15.60 -1.43 -1.40
CA PRO A 13 -16.32 -0.35 -0.72
C PRO A 13 -15.55 0.31 0.43
N LEU A 14 -14.75 -0.46 1.18
CA LEU A 14 -13.90 0.08 2.26
C LEU A 14 -12.78 0.96 1.70
N LEU A 15 -12.21 0.59 0.56
CA LEU A 15 -11.21 1.43 -0.13
C LEU A 15 -11.84 2.74 -0.61
N ASP A 16 -13.02 2.69 -1.18
CA ASP A 16 -13.76 3.89 -1.63
C ASP A 16 -14.03 4.83 -0.45
N THR A 17 -14.44 4.29 0.68
CA THR A 17 -14.62 5.05 1.93
C THR A 17 -13.29 5.66 2.40
N ALA A 18 -12.20 4.91 2.39
CA ALA A 18 -10.89 5.41 2.78
C ALA A 18 -10.41 6.54 1.86
N VAL A 19 -10.69 6.47 0.56
CA VAL A 19 -10.40 7.55 -0.41
C VAL A 19 -11.20 8.80 -0.08
N ALA A 20 -12.49 8.65 0.23
CA ALA A 20 -13.38 9.78 0.52
C ALA A 20 -13.06 10.48 1.86
N GLU A 21 -12.62 9.73 2.87
CA GLU A 21 -12.45 10.22 4.24
C GLU A 21 -11.00 10.60 4.59
N THR A 22 -10.01 10.11 3.85
CA THR A 22 -8.60 10.36 4.17
C THR A 22 -8.06 11.54 3.37
N ASP A 23 -7.62 12.57 4.10
CA ASP A 23 -6.92 13.72 3.56
C ASP A 23 -5.40 13.46 3.59
N MET A 24 -4.76 13.43 2.41
CA MET A 24 -3.32 13.18 2.26
C MET A 24 -2.45 14.36 2.70
N ASP A 25 -3.01 15.55 2.91
CA ASP A 25 -2.28 16.67 3.49
C ASP A 25 -2.02 16.44 4.98
N ASN A 26 -2.88 15.66 5.64
CA ASN A 26 -2.80 15.32 7.07
C ASN A 26 -2.37 13.87 7.31
N ALA A 27 -2.37 13.01 6.31
CA ALA A 27 -1.98 11.61 6.41
C ALA A 27 -0.73 11.32 5.56
N GLU A 28 0.22 10.56 6.09
CA GLU A 28 1.39 10.17 5.30
C GLU A 28 1.04 9.23 4.15
N ARG A 29 0.05 8.37 4.36
CA ARG A 29 -0.37 7.34 3.42
C ARG A 29 -1.84 6.99 3.65
N ARG A 30 -2.51 6.63 2.57
CA ARG A 30 -3.86 6.06 2.61
C ARG A 30 -3.74 4.55 2.46
N VAL A 31 -3.89 3.82 3.55
CA VAL A 31 -3.75 2.37 3.59
C VAL A 31 -4.91 1.71 4.32
N LEU A 32 -5.35 0.57 3.81
CA LEU A 32 -6.26 -0.34 4.46
C LEU A 32 -5.48 -1.61 4.84
N ILE A 33 -5.29 -1.84 6.14
CA ILE A 33 -4.54 -2.99 6.63
C ILE A 33 -5.46 -4.20 6.70
N LEU A 34 -5.03 -5.32 6.11
CA LEU A 34 -5.77 -6.58 6.17
C LEU A 34 -5.43 -7.32 7.47
N GLU A 35 -6.28 -7.15 8.47
CA GLU A 35 -6.13 -7.83 9.76
C GLU A 35 -6.85 -9.18 9.76
N ASN A 36 -6.19 -10.20 10.29
CA ASN A 36 -6.78 -11.50 10.54
C ASN A 36 -7.35 -11.52 11.96
N SER A 37 -8.66 -11.61 12.10
CA SER A 37 -9.35 -11.60 13.39
C SER A 37 -8.93 -12.76 14.31
N ALA A 38 -8.39 -13.85 13.77
CA ALA A 38 -7.86 -14.96 14.55
C ALA A 38 -6.62 -14.58 15.38
N TYR A 39 -5.95 -13.45 15.04
CA TYR A 39 -4.78 -12.94 15.76
C TYR A 39 -5.08 -11.66 16.55
N LYS A 40 -6.34 -11.29 16.71
CA LYS A 40 -6.76 -10.03 17.33
C LYS A 40 -6.20 -9.81 18.73
N GLU A 41 -6.00 -10.88 19.50
CA GLU A 41 -5.44 -10.82 20.85
C GLU A 41 -3.94 -11.09 20.91
N SER A 42 -3.32 -11.35 19.76
CA SER A 42 -1.88 -11.52 19.68
C SER A 42 -1.17 -10.17 19.77
N PRO A 43 -0.05 -10.05 20.51
CA PRO A 43 0.77 -8.85 20.49
C PRO A 43 1.39 -8.56 19.12
N ARG A 44 1.29 -9.50 18.18
CA ARG A 44 1.68 -9.37 16.78
C ARG A 44 0.45 -9.49 15.88
N SER A 45 -0.53 -8.62 16.10
CA SER A 45 -1.69 -8.54 15.22
C SER A 45 -1.24 -8.14 13.80
N GLY A 46 -1.84 -8.76 12.79
CA GLY A 46 -1.52 -8.51 11.40
C GLY A 46 -2.25 -9.46 10.47
N THR A 47 -1.83 -9.51 9.23
CA THR A 47 -2.40 -10.41 8.22
C THR A 47 -2.01 -11.86 8.53
N THR A 48 -0.74 -12.07 8.87
CA THR A 48 -0.19 -13.31 9.40
C THR A 48 0.71 -12.98 10.60
N LEU A 49 1.30 -14.01 11.23
CA LEU A 49 2.22 -13.79 12.36
C LEU A 49 3.53 -13.07 11.95
N ASN A 50 3.87 -13.09 10.69
CA ASN A 50 5.14 -12.55 10.17
C ASN A 50 5.00 -11.66 8.93
N MET A 51 3.78 -11.42 8.46
CA MET A 51 3.52 -10.54 7.32
C MET A 51 2.39 -9.57 7.64
N VAL A 52 2.52 -8.36 7.10
CA VAL A 52 1.44 -7.39 7.03
C VAL A 52 1.13 -7.13 5.57
N VAL A 53 -0.12 -7.32 5.18
CA VAL A 53 -0.62 -6.96 3.85
C VAL A 53 -1.55 -5.77 4.00
N ASN A 54 -1.35 -4.78 3.17
CA ASN A 54 -2.23 -3.63 3.11
C ASN A 54 -2.54 -3.24 1.67
N LEU A 55 -3.66 -2.56 1.50
CA LEU A 55 -4.05 -1.94 0.25
C LEU A 55 -3.76 -0.45 0.36
N GLN A 56 -2.95 0.07 -0.53
CA GLN A 56 -2.61 1.49 -0.60
C GLN A 56 -3.26 2.13 -1.81
N VAL A 57 -3.86 3.29 -1.62
CA VAL A 57 -4.43 4.08 -2.71
C VAL A 57 -3.69 5.41 -2.81
N LEU A 58 -3.29 5.76 -4.02
CA LEU A 58 -2.68 7.03 -4.37
C LEU A 58 -3.49 7.65 -5.50
N MET A 59 -4.12 8.78 -5.23
CA MET A 59 -4.92 9.51 -6.20
C MET A 59 -4.05 10.45 -7.06
N PRO A 60 -4.50 10.81 -8.27
CA PRO A 60 -3.76 11.75 -9.12
C PRO A 60 -3.40 13.07 -8.40
N GLY A 61 -2.12 13.43 -8.44
CA GLY A 61 -1.58 14.61 -7.77
C GLY A 61 -1.10 14.39 -6.34
N GLU A 62 -1.32 13.21 -5.77
CA GLU A 62 -0.86 12.86 -4.43
C GLU A 62 0.56 12.29 -4.42
N SER A 63 1.21 12.40 -3.28
CA SER A 63 2.53 11.83 -3.02
C SER A 63 2.59 11.25 -1.61
N ALA A 64 3.16 10.08 -1.49
CA ALA A 64 3.54 9.50 -0.20
C ALA A 64 4.98 9.92 0.13
N ARG A 65 5.21 10.40 1.34
CA ARG A 65 6.52 10.92 1.76
C ARG A 65 7.61 9.85 1.71
N PRO A 66 8.86 10.24 1.39
CA PRO A 66 10.00 9.34 1.47
C PRO A 66 10.17 8.80 2.90
N HIS A 67 10.39 7.50 2.99
CA HIS A 67 10.68 6.81 4.24
C HIS A 67 11.47 5.53 3.97
N ARG A 68 11.95 4.91 5.02
CA ARG A 68 12.58 3.59 4.96
C ARG A 68 12.28 2.80 6.22
N HIS A 69 12.36 1.48 6.12
CA HIS A 69 12.17 0.54 7.21
C HIS A 69 12.97 -0.73 6.97
N ARG A 70 13.18 -1.52 8.02
CA ARG A 70 13.98 -2.76 7.92
C ARG A 70 13.29 -3.85 7.11
N LEU A 71 11.97 -3.88 7.13
CA LEU A 71 11.20 -4.87 6.39
C LEU A 71 11.34 -4.66 4.89
N ASN A 72 11.45 -5.76 4.14
CA ASN A 72 11.23 -5.73 2.71
C ASN A 72 9.76 -5.43 2.43
N ALA A 73 9.49 -4.69 1.37
CA ALA A 73 8.13 -4.46 0.89
C ALA A 73 8.00 -4.93 -0.55
N LEU A 74 6.92 -5.62 -0.83
CA LEU A 74 6.54 -6.03 -2.18
C LEU A 74 5.19 -5.39 -2.50
N ARG A 75 5.14 -4.67 -3.62
CA ARG A 75 3.89 -4.09 -4.14
C ARG A 75 3.43 -4.87 -5.36
N PHE A 76 2.22 -5.35 -5.31
CA PHE A 76 1.49 -5.80 -6.47
C PHE A 76 0.55 -4.68 -6.93
N ILE A 77 0.63 -4.30 -8.17
CA ILE A 77 -0.14 -3.19 -8.72
C ILE A 77 -1.48 -3.73 -9.23
N ILE A 78 -2.56 -3.39 -8.54
CA ILE A 78 -3.92 -3.79 -8.93
C ILE A 78 -4.43 -2.86 -10.02
N GLU A 79 -4.27 -1.55 -9.84
CA GLU A 79 -4.63 -0.52 -10.81
C GLU A 79 -3.48 0.45 -10.98
N GLY A 80 -3.14 0.75 -12.22
CA GLY A 80 -2.07 1.69 -12.57
C GLY A 80 -1.83 1.69 -14.07
N ASP A 81 -1.54 2.84 -14.63
CA ASP A 81 -1.29 3.07 -16.06
C ASP A 81 0.16 3.53 -16.35
N GLY A 82 1.03 3.48 -15.34
CA GLY A 82 2.42 3.92 -15.42
C GLY A 82 2.63 5.42 -15.09
N THR A 83 1.57 6.18 -14.84
CA THR A 83 1.69 7.60 -14.43
C THR A 83 2.06 7.75 -12.96
N ALA A 84 1.68 6.78 -12.12
CA ALA A 84 2.15 6.69 -10.75
C ALA A 84 3.49 5.95 -10.70
N VAL A 85 4.39 6.43 -9.86
CA VAL A 85 5.76 5.94 -9.76
C VAL A 85 6.12 5.69 -8.30
N THR A 86 6.65 4.52 -8.00
CA THR A 86 7.40 4.27 -6.77
C THR A 86 8.89 4.50 -7.07
N THR A 87 9.54 5.34 -6.29
CA THR A 87 10.99 5.56 -6.41
C THR A 87 11.70 4.86 -5.26
N VAL A 88 12.65 3.97 -5.57
CA VAL A 88 13.42 3.20 -4.61
C VAL A 88 14.90 3.54 -4.76
N ASP A 89 15.51 4.11 -3.71
CA ASP A 89 16.88 4.61 -3.74
C ASP A 89 17.22 5.44 -5.00
N GLY A 90 16.29 6.33 -5.39
CA GLY A 90 16.42 7.18 -6.56
C GLY A 90 16.05 6.51 -7.89
N ILE A 91 15.75 5.21 -7.91
CA ILE A 91 15.35 4.49 -9.13
C ILE A 91 13.84 4.57 -9.30
N PRO A 92 13.33 5.22 -10.36
CA PRO A 92 11.90 5.28 -10.62
C PRO A 92 11.37 3.96 -11.16
N CYS A 93 10.29 3.47 -10.56
CA CYS A 93 9.56 2.29 -10.97
C CYS A 93 8.12 2.69 -11.33
N PRO A 94 7.82 2.95 -12.61
CA PRO A 94 6.44 3.21 -13.04
C PRO A 94 5.54 2.02 -12.73
N MET A 95 4.35 2.29 -12.24
CA MET A 95 3.43 1.25 -11.77
C MET A 95 2.33 1.00 -12.81
N VAL A 96 2.37 -0.17 -13.42
CA VAL A 96 1.34 -0.67 -14.34
C VAL A 96 0.61 -1.84 -13.70
N ALA A 97 -0.70 -1.95 -13.93
CA ALA A 97 -1.51 -3.05 -13.41
C ALA A 97 -0.90 -4.42 -13.75
N GLY A 98 -0.75 -5.28 -12.75
CA GLY A 98 -0.13 -6.60 -12.87
C GLY A 98 1.35 -6.65 -12.51
N ASP A 99 2.03 -5.51 -12.39
CA ASP A 99 3.45 -5.45 -12.04
C ASP A 99 3.70 -5.70 -10.55
N PHE A 100 4.92 -6.14 -10.25
CA PHE A 100 5.47 -6.19 -8.90
C PHE A 100 6.62 -5.20 -8.76
N VAL A 101 6.64 -4.46 -7.65
CA VAL A 101 7.75 -3.59 -7.27
C VAL A 101 8.31 -4.06 -5.94
N LEU A 102 9.59 -4.42 -5.92
CA LEU A 102 10.31 -4.78 -4.70
C LEU A 102 11.01 -3.54 -4.13
N THR A 103 10.77 -3.28 -2.85
CA THR A 103 11.54 -2.34 -2.04
C THR A 103 12.35 -3.15 -1.03
N PRO A 104 13.67 -3.33 -1.23
CA PRO A 104 14.51 -4.02 -0.26
C PRO A 104 14.55 -3.29 1.07
N GLY A 105 14.79 -4.06 2.14
CA GLY A 105 14.90 -3.50 3.49
C GLY A 105 15.94 -2.37 3.56
N TRP A 106 15.59 -1.31 4.28
CA TRP A 106 16.38 -0.10 4.51
C TRP A 106 16.63 0.80 3.30
N CYS A 107 16.06 0.49 2.14
CA CYS A 107 16.07 1.39 1.00
C CYS A 107 15.09 2.55 1.19
N TRP A 108 15.52 3.77 0.89
CA TRP A 108 14.62 4.92 0.82
C TRP A 108 13.62 4.73 -0.31
N HIS A 109 12.35 4.99 -0.05
CA HIS A 109 11.32 4.91 -1.06
C HIS A 109 10.18 5.89 -0.81
N ASN A 110 9.57 6.30 -1.90
CA ASN A 110 8.37 7.13 -1.93
C ASN A 110 7.46 6.68 -3.08
N ALA A 111 6.28 7.25 -3.16
CA ALA A 111 5.40 7.08 -4.29
C ALA A 111 4.76 8.41 -4.66
N SER A 112 4.52 8.62 -5.94
CA SER A 112 3.84 9.82 -6.44
C SER A 112 2.95 9.47 -7.62
N ALA A 113 1.80 10.13 -7.73
CA ALA A 113 0.91 10.04 -8.87
C ALA A 113 0.82 11.42 -9.55
N ARG A 114 1.11 11.47 -10.85
CA ARG A 114 1.01 12.72 -11.61
C ARG A 114 -0.46 13.10 -11.79
N ARG A 115 -0.74 14.41 -11.73
CA ARG A 115 -2.01 14.92 -12.20
C ARG A 115 -2.13 14.67 -13.70
N VAL A 116 -3.21 14.05 -14.11
CA VAL A 116 -3.58 14.02 -15.53
C VAL A 116 -4.20 15.36 -15.85
N THR A 117 -3.52 16.12 -16.67
CA THR A 117 -4.03 17.40 -17.19
C THR A 117 -4.80 17.18 -18.48
#